data_ca087fd18cc3f51a938db59db0ceeed0
#
_entry.id   ca087fd18cc3f51a938db59db0ceeed0
#
_cell.length_a   1.000
_cell.length_b   1.000
_cell.length_c   1.000
_cell.angle_alpha   90.00
_cell.angle_beta   90.00
_cell.angle_gamma   90.00
#
_symmetry.space_group_name_H-M   'P 1'
#
loop_
_entity.id
_entity.type
_entity.pdbx_description
1 polymer ?
#
loop_
_entity_poly.entity_id
_entity_poly.type
_entity_poly.pdbx_seq_one_letter_code
_entity_poly.pdbx_strand_id
1 'polypeptide(L)'
;MDWTQIRPLTPLFQYPHDGAGADRIIVTRSDYECLEADFSLNRTVVDFALRVIVADRRRSPLGSDPAFGNMARDVHVFPSDFFTMLSAGNERGKLKADKDKARRAYARVERWTRGVDVFAKKFLLVPVVEDLHWSLAIVCHPGELAKRAIARQQRELDVDATVDEAEDEDCPARPCVIHMDSLRMHSAKKIEKWLRCFLEMEWRKRHSDEEPFTLRERTARAGGPPADLLLAMPKVPQQTNSCDCGVYTLRYGQEFLARAVCRGARLAVDGRDVSLCFRDHDFEAWFTGGDIAEMRRDIKKLAADLELEKIRAAYRREQAEDAAAPPAGAAPP
;
A
#
# COMPACT_ATOMS: atom_id res chain seq x y z
N MET A 1 -24.98 24.13 -14.20
CA MET A 1 -25.46 23.08 -13.29
C MET A 1 -25.39 23.63 -11.89
N ASP A 2 -26.47 23.58 -11.16
CA ASP A 2 -26.51 23.99 -9.77
C ASP A 2 -25.95 22.85 -8.89
N TRP A 3 -24.71 23.00 -8.46
CA TRP A 3 -23.99 22.00 -7.68
C TRP A 3 -24.56 21.80 -6.27
N THR A 4 -25.46 22.68 -5.80
CA THR A 4 -26.06 22.60 -4.46
C THR A 4 -27.12 21.50 -4.34
N GLN A 5 -27.59 20.92 -5.45
CA GLN A 5 -28.63 19.88 -5.47
C GLN A 5 -28.07 18.45 -5.56
N ILE A 6 -26.75 18.27 -5.70
CA ILE A 6 -26.14 16.94 -5.77
C ILE A 6 -26.01 16.36 -4.36
N ARG A 7 -26.70 15.23 -4.13
CA ARG A 7 -26.62 14.54 -2.82
C ARG A 7 -25.19 14.09 -2.53
N PRO A 8 -24.73 14.16 -1.27
CA PRO A 8 -23.36 13.80 -0.90
C PRO A 8 -22.88 12.43 -1.38
N LEU A 9 -23.78 11.44 -1.41
CA LEU A 9 -23.50 10.07 -1.85
C LEU A 9 -23.67 9.83 -3.37
N THR A 10 -23.85 10.90 -4.17
CA THR A 10 -23.94 10.75 -5.62
C THR A 10 -22.60 10.29 -6.19
N PRO A 11 -22.54 9.15 -6.91
CA PRO A 11 -21.32 8.67 -7.54
C PRO A 11 -20.86 9.61 -8.67
N LEU A 12 -19.68 10.18 -8.55
CA LEU A 12 -19.08 11.00 -9.59
C LEU A 12 -18.48 10.11 -10.68
N PHE A 13 -17.59 9.19 -10.28
CA PHE A 13 -16.95 8.22 -11.17
C PHE A 13 -16.57 6.95 -10.43
N GLN A 14 -16.13 5.94 -11.19
CA GLN A 14 -15.49 4.73 -10.64
C GLN A 14 -14.09 4.56 -11.20
N TYR A 15 -13.20 3.96 -10.39
CA TYR A 15 -11.83 3.66 -10.79
C TYR A 15 -11.46 2.21 -10.42
N PRO A 16 -10.82 1.43 -11.32
CA PRO A 16 -10.63 1.75 -12.74
C PRO A 16 -11.95 1.82 -13.48
N HIS A 17 -11.98 2.54 -14.61
CA HIS A 17 -13.21 2.78 -15.39
C HIS A 17 -13.86 1.48 -15.90
N ASP A 18 -13.01 0.52 -16.30
CA ASP A 18 -13.42 -0.77 -16.86
C ASP A 18 -13.49 -1.87 -15.81
N GLY A 19 -13.27 -1.53 -14.52
CA GLY A 19 -13.22 -2.46 -13.41
C GLY A 19 -14.56 -3.13 -13.17
N ALA A 20 -14.61 -4.46 -13.32
CA ALA A 20 -15.74 -5.28 -12.92
C ALA A 20 -15.44 -5.89 -11.54
N GLY A 21 -16.44 -5.89 -10.63
CA GLY A 21 -16.33 -6.62 -9.37
C GLY A 21 -15.84 -5.81 -8.16
N ALA A 22 -15.27 -6.52 -7.18
CA ALA A 22 -14.92 -5.99 -5.85
C ALA A 22 -13.75 -4.98 -5.85
N ASP A 23 -13.01 -4.87 -6.96
CA ASP A 23 -11.80 -4.02 -7.04
C ASP A 23 -12.07 -2.58 -7.47
N ARG A 24 -13.31 -2.23 -7.78
CA ARG A 24 -13.66 -0.86 -8.18
C ARG A 24 -13.83 0.04 -6.96
N ILE A 25 -13.28 1.25 -7.06
CA ILE A 25 -13.50 2.33 -6.11
C ILE A 25 -14.52 3.28 -6.72
N ILE A 26 -15.61 3.54 -6.00
CA ILE A 26 -16.63 4.52 -6.38
C ILE A 26 -16.35 5.79 -5.61
N VAL A 27 -16.01 6.86 -6.32
CA VAL A 27 -15.78 8.18 -5.73
C VAL A 27 -17.07 8.98 -5.80
N THR A 28 -17.54 9.47 -4.66
CA THR A 28 -18.76 10.25 -4.50
C THR A 28 -18.47 11.75 -4.39
N ARG A 29 -19.52 12.54 -4.35
CA ARG A 29 -19.39 13.99 -4.15
C ARG A 29 -18.74 14.33 -2.81
N SER A 30 -19.12 13.66 -1.73
CA SER A 30 -18.52 13.87 -0.41
C SER A 30 -17.03 13.45 -0.35
N ASP A 31 -16.65 12.42 -1.12
CA ASP A 31 -15.23 12.03 -1.23
C ASP A 31 -14.43 13.14 -1.93
N TYR A 32 -14.99 13.73 -2.99
CA TYR A 32 -14.36 14.84 -3.69
C TYR A 32 -14.21 16.09 -2.81
N GLU A 33 -15.18 16.37 -1.95
CA GLU A 33 -15.15 17.51 -1.02
C GLU A 33 -14.04 17.38 0.03
N CYS A 34 -13.63 16.16 0.39
CA CYS A 34 -12.47 15.95 1.27
C CYS A 34 -11.13 16.44 0.67
N LEU A 35 -11.10 16.74 -0.64
CA LEU A 35 -9.92 17.27 -1.33
C LEU A 35 -9.80 18.81 -1.22
N GLU A 36 -10.78 19.47 -0.59
CA GLU A 36 -10.63 20.89 -0.26
C GLU A 36 -9.54 21.10 0.80
N ALA A 37 -8.99 22.31 0.86
CA ALA A 37 -8.03 22.66 1.89
C ALA A 37 -8.64 22.47 3.28
N ASP A 38 -7.81 22.15 4.26
CA ASP A 38 -8.18 21.96 5.66
C ASP A 38 -9.14 20.77 5.98
N PHE A 39 -9.44 19.92 4.98
CA PHE A 39 -10.17 18.68 5.20
C PHE A 39 -9.25 17.47 5.26
N SER A 40 -9.54 16.54 6.17
CA SER A 40 -8.87 15.25 6.21
C SER A 40 -9.35 14.35 5.07
N LEU A 41 -8.41 13.65 4.41
CA LEU A 41 -8.78 12.66 3.39
C LEU A 41 -9.47 11.46 4.03
N ASN A 42 -10.53 10.99 3.38
CA ASN A 42 -11.21 9.76 3.76
C ASN A 42 -10.59 8.54 3.08
N ARG A 43 -11.07 7.33 3.45
CA ARG A 43 -10.56 6.05 2.94
C ARG A 43 -10.68 5.93 1.44
N THR A 44 -11.81 6.31 0.86
CA THR A 44 -12.07 6.24 -0.58
C THR A 44 -11.03 7.02 -1.38
N VAL A 45 -10.74 8.26 -0.94
CA VAL A 45 -9.76 9.13 -1.62
C VAL A 45 -8.34 8.56 -1.49
N VAL A 46 -7.95 8.07 -0.31
CA VAL A 46 -6.62 7.49 -0.12
C VAL A 46 -6.46 6.22 -0.96
N ASP A 47 -7.44 5.32 -0.96
CA ASP A 47 -7.40 4.09 -1.75
C ASP A 47 -7.38 4.39 -3.25
N PHE A 48 -8.19 5.33 -3.73
CA PHE A 48 -8.19 5.79 -5.11
C PHE A 48 -6.82 6.35 -5.51
N ALA A 49 -6.30 7.31 -4.75
CA ALA A 49 -5.05 7.97 -5.10
C ALA A 49 -3.84 7.03 -5.09
N LEU A 50 -3.73 6.11 -4.10
CA LEU A 50 -2.66 5.10 -4.07
C LEU A 50 -2.73 4.17 -5.28
N ARG A 51 -3.92 3.75 -5.69
CA ARG A 51 -4.09 2.91 -6.89
C ARG A 51 -3.67 3.66 -8.15
N VAL A 52 -4.00 4.94 -8.28
CA VAL A 52 -3.56 5.75 -9.41
C VAL A 52 -2.04 5.90 -9.43
N ILE A 53 -1.41 6.18 -8.28
CA ILE A 53 0.04 6.30 -8.16
C ILE A 53 0.74 5.04 -8.67
N VAL A 54 0.18 3.85 -8.39
CA VAL A 54 0.79 2.56 -8.78
C VAL A 54 0.42 2.13 -10.19
N ALA A 55 -0.82 2.34 -10.64
CA ALA A 55 -1.34 1.70 -11.85
C ALA A 55 -1.34 2.61 -13.08
N ASP A 56 -1.48 3.91 -12.93
CA ASP A 56 -1.69 4.83 -14.06
C ASP A 56 -0.43 5.61 -14.42
N ARG A 57 0.32 5.05 -15.39
CA ARG A 57 1.54 5.69 -15.95
C ARG A 57 1.29 7.08 -16.54
N ARG A 58 0.09 7.33 -17.09
CA ARG A 58 -0.21 8.60 -17.77
C ARG A 58 -0.58 9.70 -16.78
N ARG A 59 -1.07 9.31 -15.61
CA ARG A 59 -1.64 10.19 -14.58
C ARG A 59 -0.82 10.21 -13.29
N SER A 60 0.15 9.27 -13.17
CA SER A 60 1.13 9.34 -12.09
C SER A 60 2.02 10.56 -12.32
N PRO A 61 2.26 11.39 -11.30
CA PRO A 61 3.23 12.49 -11.39
C PRO A 61 4.65 12.04 -11.76
N LEU A 62 4.89 10.73 -11.66
CA LEU A 62 6.14 10.06 -12.04
C LEU A 62 6.13 9.59 -13.52
N GLY A 63 5.15 9.85 -14.21
CA GLY A 63 4.48 9.62 -15.49
C GLY A 63 5.21 9.01 -16.64
N SER A 64 6.42 9.32 -17.01
CA SER A 64 6.99 8.95 -18.31
C SER A 64 8.24 8.07 -18.25
N ASP A 65 8.72 7.69 -17.07
CA ASP A 65 9.89 6.84 -16.94
C ASP A 65 9.57 5.39 -17.37
N PRO A 66 10.29 4.83 -18.38
CA PRO A 66 10.12 3.43 -18.79
C PRO A 66 10.31 2.42 -17.66
N ALA A 67 11.10 2.75 -16.64
CA ALA A 67 11.31 1.91 -15.45
C ALA A 67 10.01 1.68 -14.66
N PHE A 68 9.01 2.57 -14.76
CA PHE A 68 7.69 2.42 -14.18
C PHE A 68 6.83 1.32 -14.82
N GLY A 69 7.20 0.86 -16.01
CA GLY A 69 6.39 -0.10 -16.79
C GLY A 69 6.08 -1.42 -16.10
N ASN A 70 6.89 -1.81 -15.15
CA ASN A 70 6.74 -3.05 -14.39
C ASN A 70 6.23 -2.84 -12.96
N MET A 71 6.04 -1.59 -12.51
CA MET A 71 5.72 -1.30 -11.12
C MET A 71 4.40 -1.91 -10.66
N ALA A 72 3.37 -1.91 -11.52
CA ALA A 72 2.10 -2.57 -11.21
C ALA A 72 2.25 -4.08 -10.97
N ARG A 73 3.27 -4.72 -11.58
CA ARG A 73 3.60 -6.13 -11.33
C ARG A 73 4.31 -6.32 -10.00
N ASP A 74 5.17 -5.41 -9.64
CA ASP A 74 6.08 -5.50 -8.50
C ASP A 74 5.46 -4.98 -7.19
N VAL A 75 4.36 -4.23 -7.28
CA VAL A 75 3.71 -3.58 -6.14
C VAL A 75 2.30 -4.12 -5.95
N HIS A 76 1.91 -4.32 -4.70
CA HIS A 76 0.52 -4.52 -4.30
C HIS A 76 0.12 -3.45 -3.30
N VAL A 77 -1.04 -2.83 -3.51
CA VAL A 77 -1.63 -1.86 -2.58
C VAL A 77 -2.80 -2.50 -1.87
N PHE A 78 -2.68 -2.64 -0.56
CA PHE A 78 -3.81 -3.05 0.25
C PHE A 78 -4.82 -1.91 0.41
N PRO A 79 -6.12 -2.20 0.48
CA PRO A 79 -7.11 -1.19 0.83
C PRO A 79 -6.89 -0.68 2.26
N SER A 80 -7.28 0.54 2.54
CA SER A 80 -7.10 1.18 3.84
C SER A 80 -7.78 0.46 5.02
N ASP A 81 -8.78 -0.38 4.73
CA ASP A 81 -9.42 -1.23 5.72
C ASP A 81 -8.59 -2.46 6.12
N PHE A 82 -7.59 -2.83 5.31
CA PHE A 82 -6.82 -4.05 5.54
C PHE A 82 -6.19 -4.08 6.93
N PHE A 83 -5.40 -3.06 7.30
CA PHE A 83 -4.72 -3.06 8.59
C PHE A 83 -5.70 -2.94 9.75
N THR A 84 -6.75 -2.15 9.62
CA THR A 84 -7.82 -2.02 10.62
C THR A 84 -8.48 -3.38 10.90
N MET A 85 -8.79 -4.14 9.85
CA MET A 85 -9.39 -5.46 9.98
C MET A 85 -8.40 -6.51 10.52
N LEU A 86 -7.14 -6.44 10.09
CA LEU A 86 -6.08 -7.33 10.57
C LEU A 86 -5.84 -7.13 12.08
N SER A 87 -5.81 -5.90 12.55
CA SER A 87 -5.52 -5.55 13.95
C SER A 87 -6.76 -5.53 14.86
N ALA A 88 -7.97 -5.67 14.32
CA ALA A 88 -9.23 -5.61 15.07
C ALA A 88 -9.31 -6.62 16.23
N GLY A 89 -9.97 -6.24 17.32
CA GLY A 89 -10.14 -7.11 18.51
C GLY A 89 -8.93 -7.16 19.44
N ASN A 90 -8.00 -6.20 19.30
CA ASN A 90 -6.81 -6.08 20.15
C ASN A 90 -6.80 -4.81 21.01
N GLU A 91 -7.92 -4.43 21.55
CA GLU A 91 -8.11 -3.15 22.26
C GLU A 91 -7.31 -2.98 23.57
N ARG A 92 -6.58 -3.96 24.06
CA ARG A 92 -5.82 -3.87 25.32
C ARG A 92 -4.46 -4.53 25.29
N GLY A 93 -3.56 -4.13 24.40
CA GLY A 93 -2.09 -4.21 24.59
C GLY A 93 -1.43 -5.54 24.97
N LYS A 94 -2.16 -6.61 25.25
CA LYS A 94 -1.62 -7.92 25.64
C LYS A 94 -1.68 -8.89 24.47
N LEU A 95 -0.81 -8.69 23.51
CA LEU A 95 -0.51 -9.70 22.51
C LEU A 95 0.40 -10.77 23.14
N LYS A 96 -0.16 -11.72 23.84
CA LYS A 96 0.45 -13.05 23.87
C LYS A 96 0.21 -13.64 22.49
N ALA A 97 1.25 -14.28 21.93
CA ALA A 97 1.18 -14.99 20.65
C ALA A 97 0.23 -16.19 20.79
N ASP A 98 -1.07 -15.91 20.68
CA ASP A 98 -2.09 -16.92 20.60
C ASP A 98 -2.28 -17.24 19.12
N LYS A 99 -1.89 -18.45 18.70
CA LYS A 99 -2.03 -18.95 17.33
C LYS A 99 -3.47 -18.79 16.83
N ASP A 100 -4.46 -18.93 17.71
CA ASP A 100 -5.87 -18.73 17.38
C ASP A 100 -6.20 -17.28 17.09
N LYS A 101 -5.53 -16.34 17.73
CA LYS A 101 -5.71 -14.91 17.50
C LYS A 101 -5.16 -14.48 16.14
N ALA A 102 -3.98 -14.96 15.78
CA ALA A 102 -3.38 -14.75 14.46
C ALA A 102 -4.28 -15.34 13.35
N ARG A 103 -4.80 -16.55 13.55
CA ARG A 103 -5.71 -17.21 12.63
C ARG A 103 -7.02 -16.42 12.44
N ARG A 104 -7.64 -15.96 13.52
CA ARG A 104 -8.85 -15.12 13.45
C ARG A 104 -8.58 -13.76 12.78
N ALA A 105 -7.44 -13.15 13.05
CA ALA A 105 -7.02 -11.92 12.39
C ALA A 105 -6.87 -12.12 10.88
N TYR A 106 -6.16 -13.16 10.49
CA TYR A 106 -5.95 -13.50 9.09
C TYR A 106 -7.27 -13.80 8.36
N ALA A 107 -8.18 -14.56 8.95
CA ALA A 107 -9.48 -14.89 8.36
C ALA A 107 -10.32 -13.66 7.97
N ARG A 108 -10.10 -12.50 8.62
CA ARG A 108 -10.78 -11.26 8.28
C ARG A 108 -10.22 -10.59 7.01
N VAL A 109 -8.97 -10.89 6.68
CA VAL A 109 -8.23 -10.20 5.62
C VAL A 109 -7.84 -11.08 4.43
N GLU A 110 -7.95 -12.40 4.55
CA GLU A 110 -7.52 -13.36 3.52
C GLU A 110 -8.15 -13.13 2.13
N ARG A 111 -9.33 -12.51 2.09
CA ARG A 111 -10.03 -12.21 0.84
C ARG A 111 -9.27 -11.21 -0.05
N TRP A 112 -8.47 -10.32 0.53
CA TRP A 112 -7.76 -9.27 -0.19
C TRP A 112 -6.50 -9.78 -0.92
N THR A 113 -6.07 -11.01 -0.65
CA THR A 113 -4.97 -11.67 -1.36
C THR A 113 -5.43 -12.81 -2.27
N ARG A 114 -6.75 -13.05 -2.40
CA ARG A 114 -7.32 -14.17 -3.18
C ARG A 114 -6.94 -14.06 -4.64
N GLY A 115 -6.34 -13.36 -5.25
CA GLY A 115 -5.93 -13.30 -6.66
C GLY A 115 -4.51 -12.77 -6.82
N VAL A 116 -3.82 -12.55 -5.69
CA VAL A 116 -2.52 -11.91 -5.68
C VAL A 116 -1.54 -12.74 -4.88
N ASP A 117 -0.46 -13.17 -5.50
CA ASP A 117 0.67 -13.71 -4.77
C ASP A 117 1.51 -12.56 -4.19
N VAL A 118 1.37 -12.35 -2.88
CA VAL A 118 2.08 -11.29 -2.18
C VAL A 118 3.59 -11.55 -2.10
N PHE A 119 4.00 -12.83 -2.17
CA PHE A 119 5.42 -13.21 -2.15
C PHE A 119 6.10 -13.03 -3.51
N ALA A 120 5.34 -12.96 -4.59
CA ALA A 120 5.84 -12.57 -5.90
C ALA A 120 6.01 -11.05 -6.07
N LYS A 121 5.57 -10.25 -5.08
CA LYS A 121 5.69 -8.79 -5.10
C LYS A 121 7.00 -8.33 -4.48
N LYS A 122 7.54 -7.20 -4.97
CA LYS A 122 8.67 -6.53 -4.33
C LYS A 122 8.23 -5.67 -3.14
N PHE A 123 7.08 -5.01 -3.29
CA PHE A 123 6.56 -4.07 -2.28
C PHE A 123 5.08 -4.28 -2.02
N LEU A 124 4.70 -4.27 -0.75
CA LEU A 124 3.31 -4.25 -0.32
C LEU A 124 3.06 -2.92 0.41
N LEU A 125 2.24 -2.06 -0.19
CA LEU A 125 1.85 -0.79 0.42
C LEU A 125 0.62 -1.01 1.30
N VAL A 126 0.74 -0.65 2.56
CA VAL A 126 -0.31 -0.83 3.57
C VAL A 126 -0.62 0.52 4.20
N PRO A 127 -1.65 1.22 3.72
CA PRO A 127 -2.14 2.42 4.42
C PRO A 127 -2.69 2.01 5.80
N VAL A 128 -2.27 2.71 6.82
CA VAL A 128 -2.70 2.50 8.20
C VAL A 128 -3.54 3.68 8.64
N VAL A 129 -4.73 3.42 9.14
CA VAL A 129 -5.59 4.44 9.72
C VAL A 129 -6.10 3.98 11.08
N GLU A 130 -5.70 4.70 12.12
CA GLU A 130 -6.11 4.53 13.51
C GLU A 130 -6.28 5.92 14.14
N ASP A 131 -7.25 6.09 15.03
CA ASP A 131 -7.48 7.32 15.78
C ASP A 131 -7.52 8.60 14.91
N LEU A 132 -8.21 8.52 13.75
CA LEU A 132 -8.35 9.58 12.75
C LEU A 132 -7.03 10.05 12.13
N HIS A 133 -5.97 9.28 12.28
CA HIS A 133 -4.65 9.57 11.73
C HIS A 133 -4.25 8.54 10.67
N TRP A 134 -3.47 9.00 9.66
CA TRP A 134 -2.95 8.20 8.56
C TRP A 134 -1.44 8.05 8.64
N SER A 135 -0.96 6.83 8.38
CA SER A 135 0.46 6.56 8.13
C SER A 135 0.61 5.49 7.05
N LEU A 136 1.81 5.25 6.56
CA LEU A 136 2.11 4.25 5.55
C LEU A 136 3.11 3.23 6.08
N ALA A 137 2.74 1.95 5.99
CA ALA A 137 3.69 0.86 6.13
C ALA A 137 3.97 0.24 4.76
N ILE A 138 5.23 -0.10 4.49
CA ILE A 138 5.65 -0.77 3.26
C ILE A 138 6.42 -2.03 3.63
N VAL A 139 5.89 -3.19 3.24
CA VAL A 139 6.64 -4.45 3.33
C VAL A 139 7.50 -4.58 2.08
N CYS A 140 8.80 -4.68 2.28
CA CYS A 140 9.78 -4.83 1.22
C CYS A 140 10.21 -6.30 1.12
N HIS A 141 10.25 -6.82 -0.11
CA HIS A 141 10.79 -8.14 -0.47
C HIS A 141 10.19 -9.33 0.33
N PRO A 142 8.87 -9.47 0.40
CA PRO A 142 8.24 -10.55 1.15
C PRO A 142 8.65 -11.95 0.66
N GLY A 143 8.95 -12.12 -0.63
CA GLY A 143 9.44 -13.40 -1.17
C GLY A 143 10.82 -13.78 -0.65
N GLU A 144 11.73 -12.82 -0.50
CA GLU A 144 13.04 -13.07 0.09
C GLU A 144 12.93 -13.37 1.59
N LEU A 145 11.95 -12.77 2.28
CA LEU A 145 11.64 -13.10 3.68
C LEU A 145 11.33 -14.60 3.84
N ALA A 146 10.45 -15.13 3.00
CA ALA A 146 10.06 -16.53 3.03
C ALA A 146 11.26 -17.46 2.76
N LYS A 147 12.03 -17.19 1.71
CA LYS A 147 13.23 -17.99 1.36
C LYS A 147 14.24 -18.04 2.51
N ARG A 148 14.53 -16.90 3.11
CA ARG A 148 15.49 -16.81 4.24
C ARG A 148 14.99 -17.52 5.48
N ALA A 149 13.72 -17.36 5.85
CA ALA A 149 13.16 -18.02 7.01
C ALA A 149 13.19 -19.56 6.86
N ILE A 150 12.86 -20.07 5.68
CA ILE A 150 12.91 -21.50 5.38
C ILE A 150 14.35 -22.02 5.41
N ALA A 151 15.28 -21.35 4.73
CA ALA A 151 16.70 -21.73 4.74
C ALA A 151 17.30 -21.73 6.15
N ARG A 152 16.92 -20.76 7.00
CA ARG A 152 17.32 -20.72 8.40
C ARG A 152 16.75 -21.91 9.18
N GLN A 153 15.48 -22.23 9.04
CA GLN A 153 14.86 -23.37 9.74
C GLN A 153 15.48 -24.69 9.34
N GLN A 154 15.80 -24.87 8.06
CA GLN A 154 16.48 -26.06 7.57
C GLN A 154 17.88 -26.20 8.19
N ARG A 155 18.64 -25.11 8.27
CA ARG A 155 19.97 -25.10 8.95
C ARG A 155 19.86 -25.39 10.44
N GLU A 156 18.84 -24.89 11.14
CA GLU A 156 18.61 -25.16 12.57
C GLU A 156 18.27 -26.62 12.86
N LEU A 157 17.78 -27.37 11.86
CA LEU A 157 17.50 -28.80 11.95
C LEU A 157 18.72 -29.67 11.61
N ASP A 158 19.70 -29.12 10.92
CA ASP A 158 20.93 -29.83 10.55
C ASP A 158 21.97 -29.65 11.65
N VAL A 159 22.19 -30.72 12.43
CA VAL A 159 23.09 -30.74 13.59
C VAL A 159 24.58 -30.53 13.22
N ASP A 160 24.93 -30.82 11.94
CA ASP A 160 26.29 -30.68 11.40
C ASP A 160 26.53 -29.37 10.65
N ALA A 161 25.51 -28.51 10.51
CA ALA A 161 25.67 -27.24 9.84
C ALA A 161 26.55 -26.29 10.64
N THR A 162 27.75 -26.03 10.13
CA THR A 162 28.60 -24.93 10.63
C THR A 162 27.89 -23.59 10.36
N VAL A 163 27.80 -22.77 11.39
CA VAL A 163 27.19 -21.45 11.32
C VAL A 163 28.09 -20.52 10.49
N ASP A 164 27.92 -20.55 9.17
CA ASP A 164 28.51 -19.53 8.32
C ASP A 164 27.62 -18.29 8.33
N GLU A 165 27.90 -17.35 9.22
CA GLU A 165 27.21 -16.04 9.31
C GLU A 165 27.48 -15.15 8.07
N ALA A 166 28.39 -15.56 7.19
CA ALA A 166 28.88 -14.77 6.06
C ALA A 166 27.87 -14.67 4.87
N GLU A 167 26.90 -15.58 4.75
CA GLU A 167 25.93 -15.54 3.64
C GLU A 167 24.90 -14.40 3.72
N ASP A 168 24.82 -13.70 4.84
CA ASP A 168 23.85 -12.60 5.04
C ASP A 168 24.37 -11.25 4.50
N GLU A 169 25.66 -11.13 4.19
CA GLU A 169 26.27 -9.87 3.76
C GLU A 169 26.04 -9.56 2.27
N ASP A 170 25.82 -10.57 1.42
CA ASP A 170 25.71 -10.41 -0.04
C ASP A 170 24.25 -10.41 -0.58
N CYS A 171 23.23 -10.44 0.27
CA CYS A 171 21.86 -10.45 -0.22
C CYS A 171 21.39 -9.05 -0.65
N PRO A 172 21.11 -8.87 -1.96
CA PRO A 172 20.78 -7.54 -2.50
C PRO A 172 19.45 -6.95 -2.04
N ALA A 173 18.59 -7.73 -1.35
CA ALA A 173 17.24 -7.31 -0.99
C ALA A 173 16.85 -7.78 0.41
N ARG A 174 17.18 -7.00 1.44
CA ARG A 174 16.85 -7.38 2.82
C ARG A 174 15.37 -7.12 3.14
N PRO A 175 14.61 -8.13 3.61
CA PRO A 175 13.21 -7.98 3.95
C PRO A 175 13.01 -7.03 5.14
N CYS A 176 12.10 -6.07 4.98
CA CYS A 176 11.81 -5.11 6.03
C CYS A 176 10.39 -4.56 5.95
N VAL A 177 9.93 -3.99 7.06
CA VAL A 177 8.80 -3.06 7.11
C VAL A 177 9.35 -1.66 7.30
N ILE A 178 9.05 -0.77 6.37
CA ILE A 178 9.32 0.66 6.49
C ILE A 178 8.02 1.30 6.98
N HIS A 179 8.05 2.04 8.08
CA HIS A 179 6.90 2.77 8.60
C HIS A 179 7.16 4.27 8.58
N MET A 180 6.32 4.99 7.85
CA MET A 180 6.38 6.44 7.65
C MET A 180 5.13 7.09 8.23
N ASP A 181 5.31 8.01 9.19
CA ASP A 181 4.25 8.62 9.95
C ASP A 181 4.57 10.11 10.19
N SER A 182 3.72 10.99 9.70
CA SER A 182 3.90 12.43 9.72
C SER A 182 3.68 13.09 11.08
N LEU A 183 3.11 12.37 12.05
CA LEU A 183 2.93 12.83 13.44
C LEU A 183 3.56 11.88 14.47
N ARG A 184 4.11 10.74 14.03
CA ARG A 184 4.69 9.70 14.90
C ARG A 184 3.71 9.18 15.95
N MET A 185 2.44 9.08 15.61
CA MET A 185 1.36 8.65 16.52
C MET A 185 1.20 7.15 16.56
N HIS A 186 1.41 6.46 15.43
CA HIS A 186 1.17 5.03 15.34
C HIS A 186 2.36 4.20 15.87
N SER A 187 2.04 3.08 16.50
CA SER A 187 3.06 2.15 16.98
C SER A 187 3.61 1.28 15.85
N ALA A 188 4.80 1.62 15.33
CA ALA A 188 5.48 0.86 14.28
C ALA A 188 5.70 -0.60 14.67
N LYS A 189 6.01 -0.89 15.96
CA LYS A 189 6.14 -2.27 16.49
C LYS A 189 4.83 -3.05 16.42
N LYS A 190 3.69 -2.40 16.69
CA LYS A 190 2.36 -3.02 16.55
C LYS A 190 2.09 -3.34 15.08
N ILE A 191 2.41 -2.43 14.18
CA ILE A 191 2.22 -2.59 12.74
C ILE A 191 3.08 -3.75 12.22
N GLU A 192 4.40 -3.74 12.51
CA GLU A 192 5.32 -4.82 12.11
C GLU A 192 4.81 -6.18 12.60
N LYS A 193 4.45 -6.29 13.87
CA LYS A 193 3.97 -7.54 14.47
C LYS A 193 2.75 -8.10 13.74
N TRP A 194 1.76 -7.28 13.40
CA TRP A 194 0.58 -7.73 12.68
C TRP A 194 0.88 -8.10 11.24
N LEU A 195 1.74 -7.36 10.56
CA LEU A 195 2.18 -7.68 9.19
C LEU A 195 2.99 -8.98 9.16
N ARG A 196 3.85 -9.22 10.15
CA ARG A 196 4.58 -10.48 10.30
C ARG A 196 3.63 -11.66 10.49
N CYS A 197 2.67 -11.55 11.42
CA CYS A 197 1.64 -12.58 11.60
C CYS A 197 0.83 -12.84 10.32
N PHE A 198 0.50 -11.79 9.59
CA PHE A 198 -0.19 -11.91 8.31
C PHE A 198 0.64 -12.70 7.29
N LEU A 199 1.92 -12.36 7.12
CA LEU A 199 2.82 -13.04 6.18
C LEU A 199 3.01 -14.52 6.52
N GLU A 200 3.16 -14.87 7.80
CA GLU A 200 3.23 -16.26 8.24
C GLU A 200 1.95 -17.05 7.90
N MET A 201 0.78 -16.46 8.12
CA MET A 201 -0.49 -17.11 7.84
C MET A 201 -0.78 -17.21 6.34
N GLU A 202 -0.42 -16.19 5.58
CA GLU A 202 -0.56 -16.15 4.12
C GLU A 202 0.33 -17.22 3.46
N TRP A 203 1.56 -17.40 3.95
CA TRP A 203 2.44 -18.47 3.49
C TRP A 203 1.82 -19.84 3.73
N ARG A 204 1.43 -20.12 4.97
CA ARG A 204 0.83 -21.42 5.35
C ARG A 204 -0.38 -21.78 4.50
N LYS A 205 -1.18 -20.78 4.13
CA LYS A 205 -2.35 -21.02 3.29
C LYS A 205 -1.98 -21.37 1.86
N ARG A 206 -0.94 -20.75 1.32
CA ARG A 206 -0.51 -20.96 -0.07
C ARG A 206 0.33 -22.21 -0.26
N HIS A 207 1.06 -22.59 0.77
CA HIS A 207 2.02 -23.67 0.79
C HIS A 207 1.63 -24.69 1.85
N SER A 208 0.38 -25.20 1.79
CA SER A 208 -0.18 -26.12 2.79
C SER A 208 0.60 -27.41 2.91
N ASP A 209 1.29 -27.82 1.85
CA ASP A 209 2.07 -29.06 1.76
C ASP A 209 3.56 -28.85 2.13
N GLU A 210 3.96 -27.62 2.37
CA GLU A 210 5.32 -27.27 2.79
C GLU A 210 5.40 -27.07 4.31
N GLU A 211 6.60 -27.20 4.85
CA GLU A 211 6.86 -26.89 6.27
C GLU A 211 6.45 -25.44 6.58
N PRO A 212 5.64 -25.22 7.62
CA PRO A 212 5.27 -23.87 8.03
C PRO A 212 6.50 -23.13 8.52
N PHE A 213 6.79 -21.96 7.96
CA PHE A 213 7.83 -21.13 8.52
C PHE A 213 7.30 -20.21 9.62
N THR A 214 8.17 -19.94 10.58
CA THR A 214 7.94 -18.97 11.66
C THR A 214 9.03 -17.91 11.59
N LEU A 215 8.59 -16.65 11.56
CA LEU A 215 9.51 -15.52 11.50
C LEU A 215 10.08 -15.22 12.89
N ARG A 216 11.41 -15.11 12.97
CA ARG A 216 12.10 -14.75 14.20
C ARG A 216 11.81 -13.30 14.57
N GLU A 217 11.38 -13.08 15.81
CA GLU A 217 11.24 -11.75 16.38
C GLU A 217 12.61 -11.20 16.84
N ARG A 218 12.73 -9.88 16.83
CA ARG A 218 13.90 -9.23 17.45
C ARG A 218 13.90 -9.51 18.94
N THR A 219 14.96 -10.12 19.43
CA THR A 219 15.13 -10.33 20.88
C THR A 219 15.50 -9.02 21.55
N ALA A 220 14.96 -8.77 22.74
CA ALA A 220 15.35 -7.61 23.56
C ALA A 220 16.78 -7.73 24.12
N ARG A 221 17.43 -8.88 23.94
CA ARG A 221 18.76 -9.19 24.48
C ARG A 221 19.84 -8.60 23.57
N ALA A 222 20.76 -7.83 24.13
CA ALA A 222 21.93 -7.35 23.39
C ALA A 222 22.73 -8.55 22.87
N GLY A 223 23.10 -8.56 21.60
CA GLY A 223 23.81 -9.66 20.95
C GLY A 223 22.95 -10.87 20.57
N GLY A 224 21.60 -10.77 20.66
CA GLY A 224 20.72 -11.81 20.17
C GLY A 224 20.64 -11.81 18.64
N PRO A 225 20.17 -12.95 18.04
CA PRO A 225 20.06 -13.07 16.59
C PRO A 225 19.13 -12.00 16.00
N PRO A 226 19.43 -11.51 14.77
CA PRO A 226 18.60 -10.50 14.11
C PRO A 226 17.20 -11.03 13.81
N ALA A 227 16.23 -10.14 13.72
CA ALA A 227 14.89 -10.47 13.23
C ALA A 227 14.94 -10.84 11.74
N ASP A 228 14.09 -11.80 11.33
CA ASP A 228 13.96 -12.13 9.91
C ASP A 228 13.31 -10.97 9.12
N LEU A 229 12.36 -10.28 9.75
CA LEU A 229 11.73 -9.08 9.21
C LEU A 229 12.19 -7.86 10.01
N LEU A 230 12.92 -6.97 9.37
CA LEU A 230 13.42 -5.75 10.00
C LEU A 230 12.33 -4.67 10.04
N LEU A 231 12.39 -3.82 11.07
CA LEU A 231 11.55 -2.64 11.19
C LEU A 231 12.40 -1.38 11.04
N ALA A 232 12.11 -0.58 10.02
CA ALA A 232 12.71 0.72 9.78
C ALA A 232 11.71 1.84 10.03
N MET A 233 12.11 2.84 10.80
CA MET A 233 11.35 4.06 11.08
C MET A 233 12.21 5.26 10.69
N PRO A 234 12.30 5.59 9.40
CA PRO A 234 13.12 6.71 8.96
C PRO A 234 12.55 8.04 9.46
N LYS A 235 13.42 9.03 9.57
CA LYS A 235 12.97 10.40 9.74
C LYS A 235 12.36 10.88 8.43
N VAL A 236 11.08 11.20 8.44
CA VAL A 236 10.32 11.65 7.27
C VAL A 236 9.82 13.07 7.46
N PRO A 237 9.48 13.81 6.37
CA PRO A 237 8.83 15.10 6.49
C PRO A 237 7.62 15.04 7.41
N GLN A 238 7.51 15.99 8.33
CA GLN A 238 6.46 16.03 9.34
C GLN A 238 5.41 17.09 8.97
N GLN A 239 4.12 16.78 9.18
CA GLN A 239 3.05 17.75 8.99
C GLN A 239 3.00 18.76 10.14
N THR A 240 2.53 19.96 9.82
CA THR A 240 2.38 21.07 10.78
C THR A 240 0.92 21.38 11.12
N ASN A 241 -0.03 20.65 10.50
CA ASN A 241 -1.47 20.79 10.72
C ASN A 241 -2.08 19.45 11.12
N SER A 242 -3.40 19.39 11.32
CA SER A 242 -4.12 18.21 11.77
C SER A 242 -4.88 17.45 10.66
N CYS A 243 -4.83 17.89 9.39
CA CYS A 243 -5.69 17.38 8.33
C CYS A 243 -4.93 16.75 7.15
N ASP A 244 -3.63 16.98 7.00
CA ASP A 244 -2.88 16.52 5.82
C ASP A 244 -2.27 15.12 5.94
N CYS A 245 -2.45 14.39 7.04
CA CYS A 245 -1.84 13.07 7.24
C CYS A 245 -2.12 12.09 6.07
N GLY A 246 -3.33 12.12 5.52
CA GLY A 246 -3.68 11.34 4.34
C GLY A 246 -2.86 11.73 3.11
N VAL A 247 -2.65 13.02 2.87
CA VAL A 247 -1.83 13.51 1.73
C VAL A 247 -0.36 13.15 1.94
N TYR A 248 0.16 13.27 3.17
CA TYR A 248 1.52 12.81 3.51
C TYR A 248 1.69 11.31 3.24
N THR A 249 0.70 10.49 3.62
CA THR A 249 0.69 9.05 3.34
C THR A 249 0.80 8.75 1.84
N LEU A 250 0.05 9.48 1.01
CA LEU A 250 0.12 9.37 -0.44
C LEU A 250 1.49 9.81 -0.98
N ARG A 251 2.01 10.93 -0.49
CA ARG A 251 3.31 11.46 -0.92
C ARG A 251 4.46 10.54 -0.52
N TYR A 252 4.43 9.95 0.68
CA TYR A 252 5.41 8.92 1.06
C TYR A 252 5.41 7.74 0.09
N GLY A 253 4.23 7.24 -0.28
CA GLY A 253 4.12 6.14 -1.25
C GLY A 253 4.68 6.52 -2.62
N GLN A 254 4.34 7.70 -3.12
CA GLN A 254 4.82 8.22 -4.39
C GLN A 254 6.35 8.36 -4.42
N GLU A 255 6.93 9.03 -3.41
CA GLU A 255 8.37 9.26 -3.32
C GLU A 255 9.15 7.96 -3.13
N PHE A 256 8.64 7.06 -2.29
CA PHE A 256 9.23 5.74 -2.11
C PHE A 256 9.31 5.00 -3.44
N LEU A 257 8.22 4.91 -4.18
CA LEU A 257 8.16 4.19 -5.46
C LEU A 257 9.05 4.84 -6.51
N ALA A 258 9.08 6.16 -6.58
CA ALA A 258 9.97 6.89 -7.48
C ALA A 258 11.44 6.52 -7.25
N ARG A 259 11.85 6.51 -5.99
CA ARG A 259 13.24 6.22 -5.62
C ARG A 259 13.56 4.73 -5.71
N ALA A 260 12.63 3.86 -5.32
CA ALA A 260 12.78 2.42 -5.42
C ALA A 260 12.95 1.95 -6.87
N VAL A 261 12.22 2.58 -7.80
CA VAL A 261 12.30 2.24 -9.23
C VAL A 261 13.51 2.89 -9.90
N CYS A 262 13.73 4.20 -9.69
CA CYS A 262 14.82 4.93 -10.36
C CYS A 262 16.22 4.50 -9.89
N ARG A 263 16.35 4.05 -8.63
CA ARG A 263 17.61 3.56 -8.08
C ARG A 263 17.75 2.03 -8.12
N GLY A 264 16.80 1.36 -8.71
CA GLY A 264 16.58 -0.06 -9.06
C GLY A 264 17.38 -1.17 -8.41
N ALA A 265 18.66 -1.01 -8.23
CA ALA A 265 19.54 -1.99 -7.60
C ALA A 265 20.15 -1.50 -6.28
N ARG A 266 20.06 -0.20 -5.96
CA ARG A 266 20.79 0.37 -4.81
C ARG A 266 20.01 0.47 -3.51
N LEU A 267 18.69 0.33 -3.53
CA LEU A 267 17.91 0.04 -2.32
C LEU A 267 18.27 -1.34 -1.73
N ALA A 268 19.01 -2.10 -2.50
CA ALA A 268 19.37 -3.49 -2.26
C ALA A 268 20.85 -3.71 -1.95
N VAL A 269 21.75 -2.72 -2.10
CA VAL A 269 23.18 -3.00 -2.23
C VAL A 269 23.98 -2.91 -0.94
N ASP A 270 23.51 -2.20 0.09
CA ASP A 270 24.26 -2.11 1.36
C ASP A 270 23.65 -2.96 2.47
N GLY A 271 23.61 -4.26 2.25
CA GLY A 271 22.96 -5.31 3.03
C GLY A 271 23.21 -5.40 4.55
N ARG A 272 23.71 -4.38 5.21
CA ARG A 272 24.11 -4.48 6.64
C ARG A 272 23.05 -4.01 7.62
N ASP A 273 22.20 -3.07 7.25
CA ASP A 273 21.08 -2.59 8.07
C ASP A 273 20.14 -1.79 7.17
N VAL A 274 18.82 -1.97 7.29
CA VAL A 274 17.87 -1.15 6.53
C VAL A 274 18.01 0.33 6.90
N SER A 275 18.40 0.63 8.11
CA SER A 275 18.78 1.99 8.54
C SER A 275 20.00 2.54 7.80
N LEU A 276 20.85 1.68 7.20
CA LEU A 276 22.03 2.06 6.43
C LEU A 276 21.75 2.15 4.92
N CYS A 277 20.72 1.45 4.40
CA CYS A 277 20.26 1.59 3.01
C CYS A 277 19.62 2.95 2.74
N PHE A 278 19.02 3.53 3.77
CA PHE A 278 18.42 4.85 3.77
C PHE A 278 19.12 5.70 4.82
N ARG A 279 20.06 6.53 4.41
CA ARG A 279 20.64 7.53 5.32
C ARG A 279 19.49 8.38 5.86
N ASP A 280 19.40 8.59 7.15
CA ASP A 280 18.32 9.27 7.88
C ASP A 280 17.89 10.60 7.23
N HIS A 281 18.86 11.33 6.63
CA HIS A 281 18.61 12.61 5.96
C HIS A 281 17.95 12.49 4.58
N ASP A 282 18.00 11.34 3.92
CA ASP A 282 17.44 11.18 2.59
C ASP A 282 15.90 11.21 2.60
N PHE A 283 15.27 10.67 3.64
CA PHE A 283 13.81 10.67 3.77
C PHE A 283 13.27 12.04 4.21
N GLU A 284 13.95 12.72 5.13
CA GLU A 284 13.51 14.01 5.68
C GLU A 284 13.48 15.12 4.61
N ALA A 285 14.31 14.99 3.58
CA ALA A 285 14.41 15.91 2.46
C ALA A 285 13.56 15.52 1.23
N TRP A 286 12.68 14.53 1.34
CA TRP A 286 11.94 14.02 0.18
C TRP A 286 11.01 15.06 -0.45
N PHE A 287 10.34 15.87 0.39
CA PHE A 287 9.38 16.88 -0.05
C PHE A 287 9.14 17.93 1.05
N THR A 288 8.47 18.99 0.68
CA THR A 288 8.12 20.13 1.52
C THR A 288 6.61 20.25 1.73
N GLY A 289 6.16 21.16 2.59
CA GLY A 289 4.73 21.46 2.74
C GLY A 289 4.08 21.99 1.45
N GLY A 290 4.86 22.68 0.60
CA GLY A 290 4.39 23.14 -0.72
C GLY A 290 4.00 21.96 -1.64
N ASP A 291 4.79 20.90 -1.63
CA ASP A 291 4.53 19.68 -2.43
C ASP A 291 3.27 18.95 -1.95
N ILE A 292 2.94 19.04 -0.66
CA ILE A 292 1.70 18.47 -0.10
C ILE A 292 0.47 19.21 -0.62
N ALA A 293 0.50 20.53 -0.61
CA ALA A 293 -0.59 21.35 -1.16
C ALA A 293 -0.75 21.14 -2.67
N GLU A 294 0.35 20.97 -3.41
CA GLU A 294 0.34 20.64 -4.84
C GLU A 294 -0.29 19.27 -5.08
N MET A 295 0.16 18.24 -4.35
CA MET A 295 -0.41 16.88 -4.47
C MET A 295 -1.91 16.85 -4.21
N ARG A 296 -2.40 17.58 -3.21
CA ARG A 296 -3.84 17.70 -2.95
C ARG A 296 -4.58 18.29 -4.14
N ARG A 297 -4.05 19.36 -4.76
CA ARG A 297 -4.62 19.96 -5.97
C ARG A 297 -4.60 19.00 -7.17
N ASP A 298 -3.52 18.25 -7.34
CA ASP A 298 -3.36 17.30 -8.44
C ASP A 298 -4.37 16.15 -8.35
N ILE A 299 -4.58 15.60 -7.14
CA ILE A 299 -5.60 14.57 -6.91
C ILE A 299 -7.00 15.12 -7.18
N LYS A 300 -7.27 16.35 -6.73
CA LYS A 300 -8.55 17.02 -6.98
C LYS A 300 -8.80 17.23 -8.46
N LYS A 301 -7.81 17.72 -9.20
CA LYS A 301 -7.86 17.88 -10.64
C LYS A 301 -8.09 16.55 -11.34
N LEU A 302 -7.34 15.51 -10.97
CA LEU A 302 -7.50 14.17 -11.51
C LEU A 302 -8.92 13.64 -11.32
N ALA A 303 -9.50 13.81 -10.14
CA ALA A 303 -10.86 13.38 -9.85
C ALA A 303 -11.88 14.12 -10.74
N ALA A 304 -11.71 15.44 -10.94
CA ALA A 304 -12.55 16.23 -11.85
C ALA A 304 -12.40 15.79 -13.31
N ASP A 305 -11.18 15.49 -13.77
CA ASP A 305 -10.93 15.02 -15.14
C ASP A 305 -11.62 13.66 -15.39
N LEU A 306 -11.58 12.74 -14.41
CA LEU A 306 -12.24 11.43 -14.52
C LEU A 306 -13.76 11.55 -14.54
N GLU A 307 -14.34 12.45 -13.76
CA GLU A 307 -15.77 12.77 -13.81
C GLU A 307 -16.16 13.28 -15.19
N LEU A 308 -15.37 14.21 -15.73
CA LEU A 308 -15.61 14.78 -17.06
C LEU A 308 -15.49 13.73 -18.17
N GLU A 309 -14.53 12.82 -18.09
CA GLU A 309 -14.40 11.68 -19.03
C GLU A 309 -15.63 10.78 -18.99
N LYS A 310 -16.16 10.47 -17.80
CA LYS A 310 -17.40 9.69 -17.63
C LYS A 310 -18.59 10.39 -18.33
N ILE A 311 -18.74 11.70 -18.09
CA ILE A 311 -19.83 12.50 -18.70
C ILE A 311 -19.70 12.48 -20.22
N ARG A 312 -18.50 12.70 -20.75
CA ARG A 312 -18.25 12.68 -22.20
C ARG A 312 -18.49 11.29 -22.81
N ALA A 313 -18.17 10.23 -22.08
CA ALA A 313 -18.43 8.87 -22.55
C ALA A 313 -19.92 8.55 -22.58
N ALA A 314 -20.68 8.99 -21.58
CA ALA A 314 -22.13 8.84 -21.54
C ALA A 314 -22.77 9.59 -22.70
N TYR A 315 -22.41 10.84 -22.94
CA TYR A 315 -22.92 11.65 -24.06
C TYR A 315 -22.66 11.01 -25.43
N ARG A 316 -21.45 10.49 -25.66
CA ARG A 316 -21.11 9.78 -26.91
C ARG A 316 -21.94 8.52 -27.11
N ARG A 317 -22.29 7.79 -26.05
CA ARG A 317 -23.19 6.61 -26.14
C ARG A 317 -24.59 7.01 -26.53
N GLU A 318 -25.14 8.03 -25.89
CA GLU A 318 -26.45 8.57 -26.18
C GLU A 318 -26.57 9.02 -27.67
N GLN A 319 -25.57 9.76 -28.16
CA GLN A 319 -25.51 10.18 -29.57
C GLN A 319 -25.41 8.97 -30.54
N ALA A 320 -24.70 7.91 -30.17
CA ALA A 320 -24.59 6.71 -30.98
C ALA A 320 -25.90 5.91 -31.00
N GLU A 321 -26.60 5.86 -29.88
CA GLU A 321 -27.93 5.22 -29.77
C GLU A 321 -28.99 5.99 -30.59
N ASP A 322 -29.00 7.31 -30.51
CA ASP A 322 -29.89 8.17 -31.30
C ASP A 322 -29.64 8.03 -32.82
N ALA A 323 -28.37 7.95 -33.22
CA ALA A 323 -27.98 7.75 -34.62
C ALA A 323 -28.33 6.34 -35.15
N ALA A 324 -28.38 5.34 -34.27
CA ALA A 324 -28.78 3.97 -34.62
C ALA A 324 -30.28 3.72 -34.57
N ALA A 325 -31.07 4.64 -34.01
CA ALA A 325 -32.52 4.53 -33.95
C ALA A 325 -33.13 4.60 -35.35
N PRO A 326 -34.04 3.68 -35.75
CA PRO A 326 -34.69 3.75 -37.04
C PRO A 326 -35.54 5.04 -37.15
N PRO A 327 -35.59 5.66 -38.34
CA PRO A 327 -36.36 6.90 -38.51
C PRO A 327 -37.82 6.69 -38.09
N ALA A 328 -38.26 7.55 -37.17
CA ALA A 328 -39.67 7.53 -36.73
C ALA A 328 -40.59 7.75 -37.94
N GLY A 329 -41.23 6.69 -38.42
CA GLY A 329 -42.19 6.79 -39.52
C GLY A 329 -42.19 5.68 -40.57
N ALA A 330 -41.36 4.64 -40.46
CA ALA A 330 -41.50 3.46 -41.29
C ALA A 330 -42.71 2.63 -40.79
N ALA A 331 -43.87 2.80 -41.41
CA ALA A 331 -45.03 1.94 -41.20
C ALA A 331 -44.65 0.49 -41.60
N PRO A 332 -45.08 -0.53 -40.86
CA PRO A 332 -44.88 -1.91 -41.27
C PRO A 332 -45.62 -2.22 -42.58
N PRO A 333 -45.04 -3.11 -43.42
CA PRO A 333 -45.63 -3.48 -44.70
C PRO A 333 -46.98 -4.19 -44.54
#